data_36213ec3086eec279a22cda571648677
#
_entry.id   36213ec3086eec279a22cda571648677
#
_cell.length_a   1.000
_cell.length_b   1.000
_cell.length_c   1.000
_cell.angle_alpha   90.00
_cell.angle_beta   90.00
_cell.angle_gamma   90.00
#
_symmetry.space_group_name_H-M   'P 1'
#
loop_
_entity.id
_entity.type
_entity.pdbx_description
1 polymer ?
#
loop_
_entity_poly.entity_id
_entity_poly.type
_entity_poly.pdbx_seq_one_letter_code
_entity_poly.pdbx_strand_id
1 'polypeptide(L)'
;SPETWETVSVAGNCCESGDMLVWDVAMPRPEVGDTLAVFCTGAYNYSMASNYNRYPRPAVVLVLDGRADVIVERETYADIAARDLVPVRLRPSAALPEGAGSSRHDSAGAQSR
;
A
#
# COMPACT_ATOMS: atom_id res chain seq x y z
N SER A 1 -30.83 -23.52 -6.35
CA SER A 1 -31.64 -22.34 -6.69
C SER A 1 -31.26 -21.92 -8.10
N PRO A 2 -32.20 -21.48 -8.95
CA PRO A 2 -31.84 -20.91 -10.23
C PRO A 2 -30.97 -19.70 -9.99
N GLU A 3 -29.82 -19.63 -10.64
CA GLU A 3 -28.93 -18.47 -10.55
C GLU A 3 -29.69 -17.23 -11.07
N THR A 4 -29.77 -16.21 -10.23
CA THR A 4 -30.36 -14.93 -10.64
C THR A 4 -29.28 -14.13 -11.37
N TRP A 5 -29.54 -13.78 -12.61
CA TRP A 5 -28.65 -12.96 -13.44
C TRP A 5 -28.98 -11.48 -13.26
N GLU A 6 -27.96 -10.68 -13.18
CA GLU A 6 -28.07 -9.22 -13.08
C GLU A 6 -27.13 -8.55 -14.09
N THR A 7 -27.48 -7.33 -14.48
CA THR A 7 -26.55 -6.48 -15.25
C THR A 7 -25.76 -5.65 -14.27
N VAL A 8 -24.45 -5.82 -14.26
CA VAL A 8 -23.54 -5.17 -13.35
C VAL A 8 -22.40 -4.48 -14.08
N SER A 9 -21.83 -3.45 -13.48
CA SER A 9 -20.56 -2.86 -13.91
C SER A 9 -19.49 -3.18 -12.87
N VAL A 10 -18.31 -3.58 -13.32
CA VAL A 10 -17.20 -3.96 -12.45
C VAL A 10 -16.17 -2.83 -12.43
N ALA A 11 -15.98 -2.24 -11.26
CA ALA A 11 -15.03 -1.16 -11.01
C ALA A 11 -13.92 -1.62 -10.06
N GLY A 12 -12.76 -0.98 -10.14
CA GLY A 12 -11.74 -1.06 -9.10
C GLY A 12 -12.09 -0.21 -7.88
N ASN A 13 -11.17 -0.12 -6.95
CA ASN A 13 -11.34 0.63 -5.69
C ASN A 13 -10.68 2.02 -5.71
N CYS A 14 -10.14 2.44 -6.83
CA CYS A 14 -9.50 3.75 -6.97
C CYS A 14 -10.54 4.84 -7.26
N CYS A 15 -10.33 6.04 -6.72
CA CYS A 15 -11.15 7.22 -6.99
C CYS A 15 -10.73 7.88 -8.32
N GLU A 16 -10.68 7.09 -9.37
CA GLU A 16 -10.28 7.49 -10.72
C GLU A 16 -11.34 6.94 -11.69
N SER A 17 -11.86 7.79 -12.58
CA SER A 17 -12.96 7.42 -13.50
C SER A 17 -12.58 6.33 -14.52
N GLY A 18 -11.30 6.13 -14.79
CA GLY A 18 -10.77 5.07 -15.63
C GLY A 18 -10.63 3.71 -14.93
N ASP A 19 -10.87 3.64 -13.62
CA ASP A 19 -10.77 2.38 -12.85
C ASP A 19 -12.05 1.52 -13.03
N MET A 20 -12.38 1.27 -14.29
CA MET A 20 -13.52 0.46 -14.71
C MET A 20 -13.03 -0.71 -15.55
N LEU A 21 -13.36 -1.92 -15.12
CA LEU A 21 -12.99 -3.14 -15.85
C LEU A 21 -14.00 -3.46 -16.95
N VAL A 22 -15.28 -3.33 -16.65
CA VAL A 22 -16.35 -3.60 -17.63
C VAL A 22 -17.64 -2.87 -17.21
N TRP A 23 -18.38 -2.42 -18.20
CA TRP A 23 -19.70 -1.81 -18.05
C TRP A 23 -20.81 -2.76 -18.49
N ASP A 24 -21.91 -2.77 -17.77
CA ASP A 24 -23.18 -3.38 -18.15
C ASP A 24 -23.07 -4.83 -18.65
N VAL A 25 -22.34 -5.66 -17.90
CA VAL A 25 -22.19 -7.08 -18.19
C VAL A 25 -23.25 -7.90 -17.45
N ALA A 26 -23.91 -8.81 -18.16
CA ALA A 26 -24.80 -9.77 -17.54
C ALA A 26 -24.00 -10.92 -16.92
N MET A 27 -24.20 -11.17 -15.65
CA MET A 27 -23.56 -12.29 -14.93
C MET A 27 -24.45 -12.79 -13.80
N PRO A 28 -24.18 -13.98 -13.25
CA PRO A 28 -24.79 -14.39 -12.00
C PRO A 28 -24.57 -13.32 -10.93
N ARG A 29 -25.60 -13.03 -10.13
CA ARG A 29 -25.54 -12.01 -9.09
C ARG A 29 -24.32 -12.20 -8.21
N PRO A 30 -23.37 -11.25 -8.19
CA PRO A 30 -22.17 -11.37 -7.37
C PRO A 30 -22.46 -11.07 -5.91
N GLU A 31 -21.78 -11.76 -5.01
CA GLU A 31 -21.83 -11.54 -3.57
C GLU A 31 -20.47 -11.11 -3.04
N VAL A 32 -20.47 -10.48 -1.86
CA VAL A 32 -19.21 -10.09 -1.21
C VAL A 32 -18.40 -11.34 -0.86
N GLY A 33 -17.17 -11.40 -1.38
CA GLY A 33 -16.28 -12.55 -1.24
C GLY A 33 -16.12 -13.39 -2.50
N ASP A 34 -16.93 -13.14 -3.52
CA ASP A 34 -16.76 -13.80 -4.82
C ASP A 34 -15.46 -13.37 -5.50
N THR A 35 -14.90 -14.29 -6.28
CA THR A 35 -13.74 -14.02 -7.13
C THR A 35 -14.18 -13.86 -8.57
N LEU A 36 -13.84 -12.73 -9.17
CA LEU A 36 -14.07 -12.44 -10.57
C LEU A 36 -12.80 -12.68 -11.39
N ALA A 37 -12.94 -13.26 -12.56
CA ALA A 37 -11.85 -13.44 -13.51
C ALA A 37 -12.15 -12.70 -14.81
N VAL A 38 -11.22 -11.83 -15.23
CA VAL A 38 -11.29 -11.14 -16.52
C VAL A 38 -10.29 -11.79 -17.47
N PHE A 39 -10.80 -12.36 -18.55
CA PHE A 39 -9.99 -13.11 -19.52
C PHE A 39 -9.32 -12.19 -20.55
N CYS A 40 -8.24 -12.68 -21.16
CA CYS A 40 -7.53 -12.03 -22.27
C CYS A 40 -6.98 -10.63 -21.94
N THR A 41 -6.62 -10.36 -20.71
CA THR A 41 -6.16 -9.04 -20.24
C THR A 41 -4.70 -8.98 -19.81
N GLY A 42 -4.02 -10.12 -19.68
CA GLY A 42 -2.70 -10.21 -19.06
C GLY A 42 -1.63 -9.32 -19.71
N ALA A 43 -1.62 -9.17 -21.03
CA ALA A 43 -0.65 -8.37 -21.74
C ALA A 43 -0.72 -6.86 -21.40
N TYR A 44 -1.93 -6.35 -21.17
CA TYR A 44 -2.15 -4.92 -20.93
C TYR A 44 -2.30 -4.60 -19.44
N ASN A 45 -3.01 -5.41 -18.68
CA ASN A 45 -3.35 -5.07 -17.31
C ASN A 45 -2.10 -4.90 -16.42
N TYR A 46 -1.12 -5.78 -16.54
CA TYR A 46 0.10 -5.62 -15.75
C TYR A 46 0.94 -4.41 -16.18
N SER A 47 1.10 -4.18 -17.50
CA SER A 47 1.87 -3.05 -18.00
C SER A 47 1.20 -1.69 -17.70
N MET A 48 -0.11 -1.68 -17.54
CA MET A 48 -0.88 -0.50 -17.14
C MET A 48 -1.04 -0.36 -15.62
N ALA A 49 -0.70 -1.39 -14.85
CA ALA A 49 -0.74 -1.33 -13.40
C ALA A 49 0.18 -0.22 -12.87
N SER A 50 -0.33 0.58 -11.95
CA SER A 50 0.37 1.73 -11.39
C SER A 50 0.25 1.74 -9.87
N ASN A 51 1.05 2.60 -9.23
CA ASN A 51 0.94 2.83 -7.80
C ASN A 51 -0.03 3.99 -7.47
N TYR A 52 -1.08 4.16 -8.27
CA TYR A 52 -2.12 5.15 -7.99
C TYR A 52 -2.67 4.96 -6.58
N ASN A 53 -2.87 6.03 -5.82
CA ASN A 53 -3.21 6.01 -4.40
C ASN A 53 -2.22 5.21 -3.52
N ARG A 54 -0.98 5.00 -3.98
CA ARG A 54 0.06 4.22 -3.28
C ARG A 54 -0.32 2.75 -3.08
N TYR A 55 -1.15 2.19 -3.95
CA TYR A 55 -1.41 0.75 -3.95
C TYR A 55 -0.23 -0.03 -4.54
N PRO A 56 0.17 -1.14 -3.92
CA PRO A 56 1.15 -2.06 -4.48
C PRO A 56 0.63 -2.71 -5.76
N ARG A 57 1.49 -2.83 -6.77
CA ARG A 57 1.15 -3.61 -7.97
C ARG A 57 1.04 -5.09 -7.63
N PRO A 58 0.11 -5.83 -8.27
CA PRO A 58 -0.12 -7.25 -7.99
C PRO A 58 1.03 -8.12 -8.48
N ALA A 59 1.09 -9.35 -7.98
CA ALA A 59 1.96 -10.39 -8.52
C ALA A 59 1.50 -10.81 -9.92
N VAL A 60 2.45 -11.31 -10.72
CA VAL A 60 2.15 -12.05 -11.95
C VAL A 60 2.48 -13.52 -11.74
N VAL A 61 1.52 -14.38 -12.05
CA VAL A 61 1.64 -15.83 -11.88
C VAL A 61 1.47 -16.50 -13.24
N LEU A 62 2.43 -17.33 -13.59
CA LEU A 62 2.34 -18.23 -14.73
C LEU A 62 1.66 -19.53 -14.30
N VAL A 63 0.60 -19.90 -15.00
CA VAL A 63 -0.07 -21.19 -14.78
C VAL A 63 0.13 -22.05 -16.02
N LEU A 64 0.82 -23.17 -15.87
CA LEU A 64 1.11 -24.11 -16.94
C LEU A 64 1.12 -25.54 -16.36
N ASP A 65 0.50 -26.46 -17.08
CA ASP A 65 0.43 -27.88 -16.70
C ASP A 65 -0.04 -28.12 -15.25
N GLY A 66 -1.03 -27.36 -14.79
CA GLY A 66 -1.57 -27.46 -13.44
C GLY A 66 -0.67 -26.94 -12.33
N ARG A 67 0.42 -26.26 -12.68
CA ARG A 67 1.35 -25.60 -11.73
C ARG A 67 1.25 -24.10 -11.83
N ALA A 68 1.45 -23.45 -10.71
CA ALA A 68 1.44 -21.98 -10.61
C ALA A 68 2.80 -21.50 -10.10
N ASP A 69 3.47 -20.68 -10.89
CA ASP A 69 4.79 -20.13 -10.58
C ASP A 69 4.70 -18.60 -10.57
N VAL A 70 5.20 -17.96 -9.51
CA VAL A 70 5.28 -16.49 -9.45
C VAL A 70 6.43 -16.04 -10.35
N ILE A 71 6.13 -15.25 -11.39
CA ILE A 71 7.12 -14.70 -12.31
C ILE A 71 7.38 -13.20 -12.10
N VAL A 72 6.49 -12.52 -11.38
CA VAL A 72 6.72 -11.16 -10.85
C VAL A 72 6.16 -11.12 -9.43
N GLU A 73 7.02 -10.78 -8.48
CA GLU A 73 6.62 -10.65 -7.08
C GLU A 73 5.65 -9.49 -6.88
N ARG A 74 4.74 -9.65 -5.90
CA ARG A 74 3.87 -8.56 -5.46
C ARG A 74 4.69 -7.47 -4.80
N GLU A 75 4.45 -6.22 -5.17
CA GLU A 75 5.06 -5.09 -4.46
C GLU A 75 4.62 -5.03 -3.00
N THR A 76 5.55 -4.63 -2.15
CA THR A 76 5.31 -4.30 -0.75
C THR A 76 5.17 -2.78 -0.58
N TYR A 77 4.66 -2.33 0.55
CA TYR A 77 4.67 -0.90 0.88
C TYR A 77 6.09 -0.35 1.01
N ALA A 78 7.06 -1.18 1.40
CA ALA A 78 8.46 -0.79 1.44
C ALA A 78 9.01 -0.47 0.04
N ASP A 79 8.61 -1.24 -0.98
CA ASP A 79 9.00 -0.99 -2.37
C ASP A 79 8.46 0.36 -2.87
N ILE A 80 7.21 0.69 -2.53
CA ILE A 80 6.58 1.96 -2.90
C ILE A 80 7.29 3.14 -2.22
N ALA A 81 7.66 3.00 -0.95
CA ALA A 81 8.30 4.05 -0.16
C ALA A 81 9.82 4.14 -0.38
N ALA A 82 10.43 3.19 -1.09
CA ALA A 82 11.89 3.08 -1.22
C ALA A 82 12.57 4.34 -1.79
N ARG A 83 11.85 5.14 -2.57
CA ARG A 83 12.35 6.38 -3.17
C ARG A 83 11.93 7.65 -2.42
N ASP A 84 11.15 7.52 -1.35
CA ASP A 84 10.72 8.65 -0.53
C ASP A 84 11.87 9.10 0.37
N LEU A 85 12.19 10.37 0.34
CA LEU A 85 13.27 10.94 1.14
C LEU A 85 12.71 11.97 2.10
N VAL A 86 13.13 11.89 3.37
CA VAL A 86 12.90 12.96 4.32
C VAL A 86 14.10 13.92 4.26
N PRO A 87 13.90 15.18 3.85
CA PRO A 87 14.97 16.18 3.85
C PRO A 87 15.61 16.30 5.23
N VAL A 88 16.92 16.50 5.29
CA VAL A 88 17.67 16.57 6.56
C VAL A 88 17.06 17.60 7.52
N ARG A 89 16.62 18.75 7.01
CA ARG A 89 16.00 19.82 7.82
C ARG A 89 14.66 19.44 8.47
N LEU A 90 14.01 18.37 8.01
CA LEU A 90 12.73 17.87 8.53
C LEU A 90 12.88 16.59 9.36
N ARG A 91 14.10 16.09 9.51
CA ARG A 91 14.35 14.95 10.38
C ARG A 91 14.24 15.40 11.83
N PRO A 92 13.62 14.61 12.73
CA PRO A 92 13.65 14.90 14.16
C PRO A 92 15.10 15.05 14.60
N SER A 93 15.43 16.14 15.32
CA SER A 93 16.71 16.24 16.01
C SER A 93 16.82 15.03 16.94
N ALA A 94 17.94 14.30 16.88
CA ALA A 94 18.20 13.27 17.87
C ALA A 94 18.07 13.94 19.24
N ALA A 95 17.14 13.48 20.07
CA ALA A 95 16.99 13.97 21.42
C ALA A 95 18.33 13.84 22.11
N LEU A 96 18.88 14.96 22.58
CA LEU A 96 20.05 14.94 23.46
C LEU A 96 19.67 14.02 24.63
N PRO A 97 20.54 13.11 25.08
CA PRO A 97 20.25 12.30 26.24
C PRO A 97 20.00 13.21 27.42
N GLU A 98 18.82 13.13 28.02
CA GLU A 98 18.54 13.72 29.32
C GLU A 98 19.48 13.07 30.34
N GLY A 99 20.46 13.82 30.86
CA GLY A 99 21.31 13.28 31.89
C GLY A 99 22.67 13.93 31.99
N ALA A 100 22.72 15.25 32.26
CA ALA A 100 23.84 15.82 32.96
C ALA A 100 23.25 16.65 34.09
N GLY A 101 23.08 15.99 35.22
CA GLY A 101 22.60 16.58 36.44
C GLY A 101 23.42 17.79 36.85
N SER A 102 22.75 18.89 37.06
CA SER A 102 23.24 20.06 37.77
C SER A 102 23.55 19.66 39.22
N SER A 103 24.80 19.40 39.53
CA SER A 103 25.27 19.41 40.91
C SER A 103 25.34 20.86 41.38
N ARG A 104 24.34 21.26 42.12
CA ARG A 104 24.40 22.48 42.94
C ARG A 104 25.46 22.26 44.02
N HIS A 105 26.52 22.97 43.93
CA HIS A 105 27.42 23.13 45.04
C HIS A 105 26.94 24.31 45.89
N ASP A 106 26.29 23.94 46.99
CA ASP A 106 26.16 24.84 48.15
C ASP A 106 27.55 25.02 48.77
N SER A 107 27.97 26.22 48.86
CA SER A 107 28.99 26.61 49.82
C SER A 107 28.54 27.87 50.53
N ALA A 108 28.05 27.62 51.71
CA ALA A 108 27.91 28.63 52.76
C ALA A 108 29.27 29.07 53.24
N GLY A 109 29.37 30.32 53.62
CA GLY A 109 30.54 30.92 54.31
C GLY A 109 30.23 32.36 54.55
N ALA A 110 29.75 32.67 55.52
CA ALA A 110 29.92 33.21 56.84
C ALA A 110 30.96 34.36 56.95
N GLN A 111 30.47 35.39 57.60
CA GLN A 111 31.16 36.35 58.54
C GLN A 111 31.75 37.61 57.96
N SER A 112 31.16 38.65 58.38
CA SER A 112 31.46 39.65 59.51
C SER A 112 32.37 40.82 59.12
N ARG A 113 31.88 41.97 59.19
CA ARG A 113 32.04 43.19 60.02
C ARG A 113 31.39 44.36 59.34
#